data_56ffca9913a9b08f9c8edf1e6f556fbc
#
_entry.id   56ffca9913a9b08f9c8edf1e6f556fbc
#
_cell.length_a   1.000
_cell.length_b   1.000
_cell.length_c   1.000
_cell.angle_alpha   90.00
_cell.angle_beta   90.00
_cell.angle_gamma   90.00
#
_symmetry.space_group_name_H-M   'P 1'
#
loop_
_entity.id
_entity.type
_entity.pdbx_description
1 polymer ?
#
loop_
_entity_poly.entity_id
_entity_poly.type
_entity_poly.pdbx_seq_one_letter_code
_entity_poly.pdbx_strand_id
1 'polypeptide(L)'
;MKQMLLAAAAAAGLLSPAAANASVYNFTFESFDSELTAGGKITVNTDDEVTVVSGVISGLADQTITAVTSNPNFSGAAYSPDGSFIYDNLYHAAGMPFDVDGLLFVTAQNPGGYWNLWGTSPGNYSLWESVGSYNYPIEESGTLSVAAVPEMSTWVMMLTGFAGLGFASYRASRRTAAAGLRA
;
A
#
# COMPACT_ATOMS: atom_id res chain seq x y z
N MET A 1 26.30 -44.01 19.46
CA MET A 1 25.82 -42.67 19.84
C MET A 1 26.52 -41.55 19.05
N LYS A 2 26.42 -41.54 17.70
CA LYS A 2 27.14 -40.53 16.87
C LYS A 2 26.35 -40.09 15.63
N GLN A 3 25.02 -40.12 15.62
CA GLN A 3 24.18 -39.72 14.43
C GLN A 3 23.03 -38.75 14.74
N MET A 4 23.07 -37.98 15.81
CA MET A 4 21.99 -37.05 16.17
C MET A 4 22.35 -35.56 16.06
N LEU A 5 23.47 -35.19 15.48
CA LEU A 5 23.94 -33.80 15.45
C LEU A 5 23.86 -33.10 14.06
N LEU A 6 23.33 -33.75 13.02
CA LEU A 6 23.30 -33.17 11.69
C LEU A 6 21.95 -32.58 11.24
N ALA A 7 20.89 -32.65 12.03
CA ALA A 7 19.56 -32.17 11.65
C ALA A 7 19.22 -30.72 12.10
N ALA A 8 20.07 -30.11 12.94
CA ALA A 8 19.79 -28.77 13.49
C ALA A 8 20.40 -27.61 12.67
N ALA A 9 21.33 -27.89 11.76
CA ALA A 9 22.05 -26.84 11.02
C ALA A 9 21.35 -26.37 9.73
N ALA A 10 20.32 -27.06 9.24
CA ALA A 10 19.67 -26.71 7.98
C ALA A 10 18.54 -25.68 8.12
N ALA A 11 18.09 -25.36 9.32
CA ALA A 11 16.98 -24.42 9.55
C ALA A 11 17.44 -22.95 9.75
N ALA A 12 18.73 -22.70 9.93
CA ALA A 12 19.23 -21.34 10.21
C ALA A 12 19.59 -20.52 8.96
N GLY A 13 19.50 -21.10 7.78
CA GLY A 13 19.94 -20.47 6.52
C GLY A 13 18.90 -19.68 5.77
N LEU A 14 17.64 -19.61 6.20
CA LEU A 14 16.55 -18.97 5.45
C LEU A 14 16.04 -17.65 6.05
N LEU A 15 16.71 -17.10 7.05
CA LEU A 15 16.47 -15.75 7.52
C LEU A 15 17.37 -14.79 6.75
N SER A 16 17.18 -14.72 5.42
CA SER A 16 17.62 -13.53 4.70
C SER A 16 16.84 -12.36 5.27
N PRO A 17 17.49 -11.26 5.69
CA PRO A 17 16.76 -10.04 6.01
C PRO A 17 15.94 -9.70 4.78
N ALA A 18 14.62 -9.63 4.92
CA ALA A 18 13.78 -9.06 3.89
C ALA A 18 14.38 -7.69 3.60
N ALA A 19 14.78 -7.45 2.35
CA ALA A 19 15.09 -6.11 1.88
C ALA A 19 13.94 -5.23 2.34
N ALA A 20 14.24 -4.02 2.83
CA ALA A 20 13.23 -3.05 3.20
C ALA A 20 12.32 -2.85 1.99
N ASN A 21 11.18 -3.53 1.99
CA ASN A 21 10.29 -3.60 0.85
C ASN A 21 9.35 -2.40 0.94
N ALA A 22 9.16 -1.75 -0.18
CA ALA A 22 8.12 -0.74 -0.31
C ALA A 22 6.77 -1.36 0.07
N SER A 23 6.01 -0.71 0.92
CA SER A 23 4.70 -1.18 1.36
C SER A 23 3.62 -0.81 0.33
N VAL A 24 2.69 -1.72 0.10
CA VAL A 24 1.56 -1.49 -0.81
C VAL A 24 0.29 -1.29 -0.01
N TYR A 25 -0.47 -0.27 -0.39
CA TYR A 25 -1.76 0.04 0.22
C TYR A 25 -2.84 0.15 -0.86
N ASN A 26 -4.05 -0.30 -0.55
CA ASN A 26 -5.24 0.08 -1.30
C ASN A 26 -5.76 1.39 -0.74
N PHE A 27 -6.21 2.29 -1.60
CA PHE A 27 -6.91 3.50 -1.19
C PHE A 27 -8.29 3.58 -1.87
N THR A 28 -9.23 4.24 -1.20
CA THR A 28 -10.54 4.58 -1.75
C THR A 28 -10.95 5.94 -1.21
N PHE A 29 -11.19 6.89 -2.12
CA PHE A 29 -11.81 8.17 -1.86
C PHE A 29 -13.26 8.11 -2.34
N GLU A 30 -14.18 8.68 -1.57
CA GLU A 30 -15.59 8.82 -1.92
C GLU A 30 -16.04 10.22 -1.56
N SER A 31 -16.57 10.98 -2.54
CA SER A 31 -17.11 12.31 -2.30
C SER A 31 -18.37 12.24 -1.43
N PHE A 32 -18.65 13.30 -0.67
CA PHE A 32 -19.79 13.32 0.26
C PHE A 32 -21.15 13.20 -0.44
N ASP A 33 -21.24 13.65 -1.68
CA ASP A 33 -22.44 13.51 -2.52
C ASP A 33 -22.46 12.20 -3.33
N SER A 34 -21.39 11.40 -3.25
CA SER A 34 -21.21 10.14 -3.99
C SER A 34 -21.17 10.33 -5.53
N GLU A 35 -20.93 11.54 -6.02
CA GLU A 35 -20.81 11.80 -7.46
C GLU A 35 -19.43 11.43 -8.00
N LEU A 36 -18.38 11.43 -7.16
CA LEU A 36 -17.03 11.07 -7.53
C LEU A 36 -16.45 10.01 -6.58
N THR A 37 -15.84 9.00 -7.15
CA THR A 37 -15.04 8.02 -6.42
C THR A 37 -13.66 7.91 -7.05
N ALA A 38 -12.62 7.70 -6.24
CA ALA A 38 -11.30 7.31 -6.73
C ALA A 38 -10.77 6.14 -5.91
N GLY A 39 -10.22 5.14 -6.58
CA GLY A 39 -9.71 3.96 -5.88
C GLY A 39 -8.60 3.27 -6.62
N GLY A 40 -7.72 2.65 -5.85
CA GLY A 40 -6.56 1.98 -6.44
C GLY A 40 -5.52 1.54 -5.42
N LYS A 41 -4.27 1.57 -5.87
CA LYS A 41 -3.10 1.16 -5.07
C LYS A 41 -2.04 2.24 -5.09
N ILE A 42 -1.39 2.39 -3.95
CA ILE A 42 -0.17 3.17 -3.79
C ILE A 42 0.96 2.26 -3.30
N THR A 43 2.18 2.57 -3.72
CA THR A 43 3.40 1.95 -3.21
C THR A 43 4.20 3.03 -2.49
N VAL A 44 4.51 2.77 -1.23
CA VAL A 44 5.21 3.70 -0.33
C VAL A 44 6.61 3.14 -0.07
N ASN A 45 7.64 3.94 -0.25
CA ASN A 45 9.01 3.57 0.03
C ASN A 45 9.35 3.67 1.53
N THR A 46 10.60 3.45 1.90
CA THR A 46 11.07 3.52 3.29
C THR A 46 11.15 4.93 3.87
N ASP A 47 11.03 5.94 3.05
CA ASP A 47 11.05 7.36 3.42
C ASP A 47 9.62 7.93 3.48
N ASP A 48 8.62 7.04 3.53
CA ASP A 48 7.18 7.36 3.53
C ASP A 48 6.69 8.08 2.26
N GLU A 49 7.47 8.09 1.17
CA GLU A 49 7.10 8.71 -0.09
C GLU A 49 6.30 7.72 -0.96
N VAL A 50 5.21 8.18 -1.56
CA VAL A 50 4.46 7.43 -2.59
C VAL A 50 5.24 7.49 -3.90
N THR A 51 5.73 6.33 -4.34
CA THR A 51 6.54 6.20 -5.57
C THR A 51 5.75 5.66 -6.76
N VAL A 52 4.64 4.98 -6.49
CA VAL A 52 3.73 4.46 -7.52
C VAL A 52 2.29 4.68 -7.08
N VAL A 53 1.47 5.12 -8.00
CA VAL A 53 0.01 5.12 -7.87
C VAL A 53 -0.62 4.53 -9.13
N SER A 54 -1.70 3.79 -8.94
CA SER A 54 -2.51 3.24 -10.03
C SER A 54 -3.94 3.04 -9.57
N GLY A 55 -4.89 3.22 -10.46
CA GLY A 55 -6.30 3.07 -10.10
C GLY A 55 -7.24 3.70 -11.10
N VAL A 56 -8.43 4.03 -10.63
CA VAL A 56 -9.47 4.66 -11.43
C VAL A 56 -10.15 5.77 -10.64
N ILE A 57 -10.58 6.81 -11.34
CA ILE A 57 -11.55 7.80 -10.89
C ILE A 57 -12.83 7.50 -11.65
N SER A 58 -13.97 7.47 -11.00
CA SER A 58 -15.29 7.17 -11.59
C SER A 58 -16.36 8.14 -11.10
N GLY A 59 -17.39 8.32 -11.89
CA GLY A 59 -18.52 9.23 -11.62
C GLY A 59 -18.48 10.44 -12.54
N LEU A 60 -18.21 11.63 -12.02
CA LEU A 60 -18.11 12.86 -12.82
C LEU A 60 -17.03 12.79 -13.91
N ALA A 61 -16.00 11.97 -13.68
CA ALA A 61 -14.95 11.70 -14.66
C ALA A 61 -14.52 10.23 -14.57
N ASP A 62 -14.58 9.52 -15.69
CA ASP A 62 -14.03 8.17 -15.79
C ASP A 62 -12.58 8.27 -16.29
N GLN A 63 -11.62 8.20 -15.37
CA GLN A 63 -10.21 8.37 -15.65
C GLN A 63 -9.36 7.25 -15.04
N THR A 64 -8.33 6.84 -15.76
CA THR A 64 -7.36 5.84 -15.26
C THR A 64 -6.16 6.57 -14.68
N ILE A 65 -5.87 6.34 -13.40
CA ILE A 65 -4.68 6.86 -12.71
C ILE A 65 -3.47 6.06 -13.19
N THR A 66 -2.46 6.74 -13.71
CA THR A 66 -1.32 6.09 -14.38
C THR A 66 0.01 6.28 -13.68
N ALA A 67 0.23 7.42 -13.03
CA ALA A 67 1.50 7.71 -12.39
C ALA A 67 1.38 8.77 -11.30
N VAL A 68 2.23 8.65 -10.27
CA VAL A 68 2.52 9.74 -9.34
C VAL A 68 3.41 10.77 -10.03
N THR A 69 3.21 12.04 -9.74
CA THR A 69 4.12 13.10 -10.17
C THR A 69 5.30 13.15 -9.20
N SER A 70 6.51 12.95 -9.70
CA SER A 70 7.70 12.94 -8.83
C SER A 70 7.89 14.28 -8.12
N ASN A 71 8.19 14.22 -6.82
CA ASN A 71 8.53 15.41 -6.03
C ASN A 71 10.04 15.70 -6.18
N PRO A 72 10.44 16.86 -6.70
CA PRO A 72 11.86 17.21 -6.83
C PRO A 72 12.55 17.55 -5.50
N ASN A 73 11.78 17.81 -4.44
CA ASN A 73 12.29 18.29 -3.16
C ASN A 73 12.47 17.20 -2.09
N PHE A 74 12.25 15.93 -2.42
CA PHE A 74 12.46 14.73 -1.60
C PHE A 74 11.81 14.66 -0.21
N SER A 75 11.76 15.72 0.54
CA SER A 75 11.23 15.75 1.93
C SER A 75 10.47 17.02 2.26
N GLY A 76 10.15 17.79 1.27
CA GLY A 76 9.41 19.04 1.42
C GLY A 76 8.42 19.23 0.29
N ALA A 77 7.48 20.15 0.50
CA ALA A 77 6.48 20.46 -0.50
C ALA A 77 7.08 21.07 -1.77
N ALA A 78 6.51 20.71 -2.91
CA ALA A 78 6.82 21.23 -4.23
C ALA A 78 5.56 21.80 -4.89
N TYR A 79 5.74 22.66 -5.89
CA TYR A 79 4.65 23.06 -6.76
C TYR A 79 4.46 22.05 -7.88
N SER A 80 3.20 21.75 -8.24
CA SER A 80 2.89 21.00 -9.44
C SER A 80 3.49 21.69 -10.68
N PRO A 81 3.80 20.95 -11.75
CA PRO A 81 4.41 21.54 -12.94
C PRO A 81 3.60 22.66 -13.61
N ASP A 82 2.29 22.67 -13.42
CA ASP A 82 1.37 23.73 -13.87
C ASP A 82 1.16 24.85 -12.83
N GLY A 83 1.76 24.70 -11.62
CA GLY A 83 1.67 25.67 -10.52
C GLY A 83 0.33 25.67 -9.77
N SER A 84 -0.57 24.76 -10.05
CA SER A 84 -1.91 24.74 -9.45
C SER A 84 -1.95 24.20 -8.03
N PHE A 85 -1.06 23.27 -7.69
CA PHE A 85 -1.01 22.59 -6.40
C PHE A 85 0.33 22.72 -5.71
N ILE A 86 0.30 22.65 -4.39
CA ILE A 86 1.46 22.29 -3.56
C ILE A 86 1.26 20.82 -3.17
N TYR A 87 2.33 20.01 -3.23
CA TYR A 87 2.27 18.59 -2.91
C TYR A 87 3.60 18.08 -2.37
N ASP A 88 3.58 17.01 -1.60
CA ASP A 88 4.79 16.36 -1.10
C ASP A 88 4.84 14.85 -1.38
N ASN A 89 3.70 14.23 -1.70
CA ASN A 89 3.53 12.79 -1.91
C ASN A 89 3.89 11.93 -0.67
N LEU A 90 3.85 12.51 0.52
CA LEU A 90 4.16 11.77 1.74
C LEU A 90 2.93 11.03 2.27
N TYR A 91 3.14 9.77 2.64
CA TYR A 91 2.15 8.92 3.28
C TYR A 91 2.40 8.84 4.78
N HIS A 92 1.40 9.13 5.57
CA HIS A 92 1.46 9.04 7.02
C HIS A 92 0.68 7.84 7.54
N ALA A 93 1.38 6.83 8.05
CA ALA A 93 0.77 5.62 8.60
C ALA A 93 -0.07 5.88 9.87
N ALA A 94 0.18 6.98 10.57
CA ALA A 94 -0.56 7.42 11.73
C ALA A 94 -1.19 8.80 11.50
N GLY A 95 -2.48 8.92 11.78
CA GLY A 95 -3.21 10.18 11.60
C GLY A 95 -3.88 10.29 10.23
N MET A 96 -3.65 11.41 9.53
CA MET A 96 -4.15 11.59 8.17
C MET A 96 -3.17 10.95 7.17
N PRO A 97 -3.61 9.97 6.36
CA PRO A 97 -2.78 9.34 5.33
C PRO A 97 -2.07 10.32 4.39
N PHE A 98 -2.73 11.38 3.99
CA PHE A 98 -2.16 12.52 3.28
C PHE A 98 -2.51 13.79 4.03
N ASP A 99 -1.55 14.69 4.18
CA ASP A 99 -1.75 15.98 4.83
C ASP A 99 -2.25 17.06 3.85
N VAL A 100 -2.03 18.34 4.18
CA VAL A 100 -2.51 19.49 3.37
C VAL A 100 -1.81 19.62 2.02
N ASP A 101 -0.61 19.05 1.86
CA ASP A 101 0.14 19.09 0.61
C ASP A 101 -0.29 17.92 -0.31
N GLY A 102 -0.47 16.72 0.24
CA GLY A 102 -1.16 15.63 -0.41
C GLY A 102 -0.38 14.86 -1.48
N LEU A 103 -1.12 14.05 -2.24
CA LEU A 103 -0.64 13.16 -3.29
C LEU A 103 -0.99 13.71 -4.67
N LEU A 104 0.03 14.05 -5.48
CA LEU A 104 -0.13 14.54 -6.83
C LEU A 104 0.04 13.40 -7.86
N PHE A 105 -0.92 13.24 -8.76
CA PHE A 105 -0.88 12.21 -9.79
C PHE A 105 -1.50 12.66 -11.11
N VAL A 106 -1.28 11.87 -12.15
CA VAL A 106 -1.80 12.09 -13.51
C VAL A 106 -2.65 10.91 -13.96
N THR A 107 -3.53 11.18 -14.92
CA THR A 107 -4.42 10.20 -15.52
C THR A 107 -4.16 10.04 -17.01
N ALA A 108 -4.57 8.90 -17.58
CA ALA A 108 -4.40 8.61 -19.00
C ALA A 108 -5.25 9.54 -19.88
N GLN A 109 -6.43 9.93 -19.40
CA GLN A 109 -7.39 10.73 -20.15
C GLN A 109 -7.07 12.22 -20.13
N ASN A 110 -6.28 12.68 -19.16
CA ASN A 110 -5.84 14.07 -19.04
C ASN A 110 -4.33 14.17 -18.77
N PRO A 111 -3.47 13.87 -19.74
CA PRO A 111 -2.02 13.83 -19.54
C PRO A 111 -1.38 15.22 -19.29
N GLY A 112 -2.11 16.31 -19.50
CA GLY A 112 -1.67 17.69 -19.23
C GLY A 112 -2.24 18.27 -17.94
N GLY A 113 -3.15 17.57 -17.28
CA GLY A 113 -3.74 17.96 -16.00
C GLY A 113 -3.21 17.13 -14.85
N TYR A 114 -3.35 17.68 -13.66
CA TYR A 114 -2.92 17.04 -12.40
C TYR A 114 -4.12 16.88 -11.48
N TRP A 115 -4.10 15.79 -10.76
CA TRP A 115 -5.01 15.54 -9.65
C TRP A 115 -4.24 15.59 -8.34
N ASN A 116 -4.77 16.31 -7.35
CA ASN A 116 -4.23 16.31 -6.01
C ASN A 116 -5.28 15.75 -5.03
N LEU A 117 -4.86 14.79 -4.20
CA LEU A 117 -5.65 14.22 -3.11
C LEU A 117 -4.99 14.61 -1.79
N TRP A 118 -5.61 15.52 -1.05
CA TRP A 118 -5.04 16.04 0.20
C TRP A 118 -6.04 16.02 1.36
N GLY A 119 -5.52 16.01 2.59
CA GLY A 119 -6.31 16.09 3.81
C GLY A 119 -6.62 17.53 4.21
N THR A 120 -7.87 17.83 4.49
CA THR A 120 -8.31 19.14 5.00
C THR A 120 -8.47 19.15 6.51
N SER A 121 -8.84 18.03 7.10
CA SER A 121 -8.91 17.75 8.54
C SER A 121 -9.03 16.24 8.75
N PRO A 122 -8.85 15.71 9.97
CA PRO A 122 -8.99 14.29 10.23
C PRO A 122 -10.32 13.72 9.72
N GLY A 123 -10.24 12.76 8.78
CA GLY A 123 -11.39 12.13 8.14
C GLY A 123 -11.96 12.89 6.93
N ASN A 124 -11.50 14.10 6.66
CA ASN A 124 -11.96 14.89 5.49
C ASN A 124 -10.82 15.10 4.53
N TYR A 125 -11.09 14.85 3.26
CA TYR A 125 -10.14 14.95 2.16
C TYR A 125 -10.77 15.72 0.99
N SER A 126 -9.92 16.30 0.16
CA SER A 126 -10.34 16.87 -1.13
C SER A 126 -9.58 16.18 -2.25
N LEU A 127 -10.28 15.98 -3.36
CA LEU A 127 -9.73 15.51 -4.62
C LEU A 127 -10.04 16.55 -5.69
N TRP A 128 -8.99 17.14 -6.26
CA TRP A 128 -9.13 18.25 -7.20
C TRP A 128 -8.33 18.02 -8.48
N GLU A 129 -8.92 18.37 -9.63
CA GLU A 129 -8.28 18.38 -10.96
C GLU A 129 -7.89 19.83 -11.34
N SER A 130 -6.61 20.07 -11.69
CA SER A 130 -6.10 21.41 -12.02
C SER A 130 -6.57 21.91 -13.39
N VAL A 131 -6.61 21.01 -14.37
CA VAL A 131 -7.10 21.29 -15.73
C VAL A 131 -8.17 20.27 -16.05
N GLY A 132 -9.41 20.71 -16.02
CA GLY A 132 -10.54 19.80 -16.24
C GLY A 132 -10.55 19.22 -17.63
N SER A 133 -10.82 17.92 -17.73
CA SER A 133 -11.26 17.26 -18.96
C SER A 133 -12.58 17.84 -19.47
N TYR A 134 -13.28 18.52 -18.63
CA TYR A 134 -14.50 19.29 -18.80
C TYR A 134 -14.17 20.77 -18.59
N ASN A 135 -14.87 21.70 -19.18
CA ASN A 135 -14.64 23.17 -19.15
C ASN A 135 -14.59 23.80 -17.72
N TYR A 136 -14.62 22.98 -16.68
CA TYR A 136 -14.54 23.38 -15.27
C TYR A 136 -13.66 22.39 -14.51
N PRO A 137 -12.78 22.87 -13.59
CA PRO A 137 -12.04 21.99 -12.69
C PRO A 137 -13.03 21.21 -11.82
N ILE A 138 -12.74 19.93 -11.61
CA ILE A 138 -13.46 19.10 -10.65
C ILE A 138 -12.83 19.32 -9.30
N GLU A 139 -13.63 19.65 -8.29
CA GLU A 139 -13.22 19.78 -6.89
C GLU A 139 -14.26 19.09 -6.02
N GLU A 140 -13.87 17.99 -5.37
CA GLU A 140 -14.74 17.21 -4.54
C GLU A 140 -14.15 17.01 -3.15
N SER A 141 -15.02 17.19 -2.14
CA SER A 141 -14.70 16.87 -0.75
C SER A 141 -15.33 15.52 -0.35
N GLY A 142 -14.62 14.74 0.44
CA GLY A 142 -15.07 13.39 0.78
C GLY A 142 -14.26 12.74 1.90
N THR A 143 -14.36 11.42 1.96
CA THR A 143 -13.62 10.58 2.88
C THR A 143 -12.57 9.75 2.15
N LEU A 144 -11.46 9.45 2.82
CA LEU A 144 -10.41 8.58 2.32
C LEU A 144 -10.24 7.38 3.27
N SER A 145 -10.21 6.19 2.70
CA SER A 145 -9.81 4.96 3.37
C SER A 145 -8.53 4.43 2.75
N VAL A 146 -7.55 4.08 3.59
CA VAL A 146 -6.30 3.46 3.14
C VAL A 146 -6.05 2.21 3.97
N ALA A 147 -5.79 1.09 3.31
CA ALA A 147 -5.57 -0.21 3.95
C ALA A 147 -4.33 -0.90 3.39
N ALA A 148 -3.48 -1.40 4.27
CA ALA A 148 -2.30 -2.16 3.87
C ALA A 148 -2.67 -3.43 3.11
N VAL A 149 -1.97 -3.72 2.04
CA VAL A 149 -2.05 -5.00 1.33
C VAL A 149 -1.04 -5.95 1.97
N PRO A 150 -1.47 -7.08 2.57
CA PRO A 150 -0.54 -8.04 3.15
C PRO A 150 0.42 -8.56 2.07
N GLU A 151 1.72 -8.46 2.34
CA GLU A 151 2.74 -8.99 1.43
C GLU A 151 2.62 -10.51 1.27
N MET A 152 2.89 -11.00 0.06
CA MET A 152 2.92 -12.45 -0.22
C MET A 152 3.88 -13.20 0.70
N SER A 153 4.99 -12.56 1.11
CA SER A 153 5.95 -13.10 2.07
C SER A 153 5.31 -13.43 3.42
N THR A 154 4.40 -12.59 3.91
CA THR A 154 3.67 -12.81 5.17
C THR A 154 2.81 -14.07 5.09
N TRP A 155 2.10 -14.28 3.99
CA TRP A 155 1.29 -15.49 3.76
C TRP A 155 2.16 -16.74 3.66
N VAL A 156 3.28 -16.67 2.93
CA VAL A 156 4.23 -17.79 2.80
C VAL A 156 4.83 -18.16 4.15
N MET A 157 5.25 -17.19 4.96
CA MET A 157 5.78 -17.43 6.30
C MET A 157 4.73 -18.03 7.24
N MET A 158 3.50 -17.54 7.19
CA MET A 158 2.40 -18.08 7.98
C MET A 158 2.08 -19.53 7.58
N LEU A 159 1.96 -19.82 6.29
CA LEU A 159 1.74 -21.18 5.78
C LEU A 159 2.89 -22.11 6.13
N THR A 160 4.14 -21.66 6.02
CA THR A 160 5.33 -22.43 6.40
C THR A 160 5.35 -22.73 7.91
N GLY A 161 4.96 -21.73 8.72
CA GLY A 161 4.82 -21.91 10.18
C GLY A 161 3.78 -22.96 10.54
N PHE A 162 2.59 -22.92 9.94
CA PHE A 162 1.55 -23.91 10.18
C PHE A 162 1.92 -25.31 9.67
N ALA A 163 2.56 -25.39 8.48
CA ALA A 163 3.05 -26.66 7.96
C ALA A 163 4.13 -27.28 8.89
N GLY A 164 5.03 -26.45 9.43
CA GLY A 164 6.04 -26.88 10.41
C GLY A 164 5.42 -27.42 11.70
N LEU A 165 4.44 -26.72 12.27
CA LEU A 165 3.71 -27.17 13.47
C LEU A 165 2.91 -28.46 13.21
N GLY A 166 2.25 -28.56 12.06
CA GLY A 166 1.52 -29.76 11.66
C GLY A 166 2.44 -30.96 11.52
N PHE A 167 3.59 -30.81 10.91
CA PHE A 167 4.58 -31.87 10.77
C PHE A 167 5.18 -32.29 12.13
N ALA A 168 5.48 -31.33 13.01
CA ALA A 168 6.02 -31.62 14.35
C ALA A 168 5.01 -32.43 15.19
N SER A 169 3.72 -32.05 15.18
CA SER A 169 2.65 -32.74 15.89
C SER A 169 2.42 -34.16 15.33
N TYR A 170 2.42 -34.31 14.01
CA TYR A 170 2.31 -35.62 13.35
C TYR A 170 3.47 -36.55 13.74
N ARG A 171 4.70 -36.04 13.78
CA ARG A 171 5.86 -36.84 14.20
C ARG A 171 5.82 -37.21 15.68
N ALA A 172 5.31 -36.35 16.54
CA ALA A 172 5.14 -36.62 17.97
C ALA A 172 4.09 -37.73 18.19
N SER A 173 2.95 -37.69 17.53
CA SER A 173 1.88 -38.68 17.66
C SER A 173 2.32 -40.09 17.23
N ARG A 174 3.14 -40.20 16.18
CA ARG A 174 3.71 -41.50 15.76
C ARG A 174 4.67 -42.11 16.77
N ARG A 175 5.41 -41.31 17.50
CA ARG A 175 6.33 -41.81 18.54
C ARG A 175 5.59 -42.38 19.75
N THR A 176 4.47 -41.76 20.13
CA THR A 176 3.64 -42.20 21.24
C THR A 176 2.92 -43.51 20.88
N ALA A 177 2.44 -43.68 19.67
CA ALA A 177 1.82 -44.91 19.19
C ALA A 177 2.79 -46.10 19.14
N ALA A 178 4.06 -45.87 18.78
CA ALA A 178 5.09 -46.91 18.76
C ALA A 178 5.55 -47.36 20.16
N ALA A 179 5.45 -46.50 21.19
CA ALA A 179 5.77 -46.83 22.56
C ALA A 179 4.68 -47.67 23.23
N GLY A 180 3.39 -47.48 22.89
CA GLY A 180 2.25 -48.23 23.42
C GLY A 180 2.14 -49.69 22.92
N LEU A 181 2.84 -50.05 21.86
CA LEU A 181 2.84 -51.42 21.32
C LEU A 181 3.90 -52.33 21.90
N ARG A 182 4.71 -51.86 22.85
CA ARG A 182 5.79 -52.60 23.51
C ARG A 182 5.51 -52.90 24.99
N ALA A 183 4.36 -52.57 25.50
CA ALA A 183 3.84 -52.91 26.80
C ALA A 183 2.81 -54.03 26.70
#